data_30eaa204e2de17713d22fc8e7062bd9c
#
_entry.id   30eaa204e2de17713d22fc8e7062bd9c
#
_cell.length_a   1.000
_cell.length_b   1.000
_cell.length_c   1.000
_cell.angle_alpha   90.00
_cell.angle_beta   90.00
_cell.angle_gamma   90.00
#
_symmetry.space_group_name_H-M   'P 1'
#
loop_
_entity.id
_entity.type
_entity.pdbx_description
1 polymer ?
#
loop_
_entity_poly.entity_id
_entity_poly.type
_entity_poly.pdbx_seq_one_letter_code
_entity_poly.pdbx_strand_id
1 'polypeptide(L)'
;MREKFRQQLEEMYHQMVVMGGLCQQAIAVAVKTLEEEEDTAENLEAQVFALDGEIDDMEREIEGMCTKLLLRQQPVAKDLRRITAALKMVTDLERIGDQASDIAELARFIRKGSSQHSHLNQMATDVVKMISESVDAFIHLDIDRARQVIAYDDVVDQWFDKIKSELVTQIATNKEGSEELLDVFMVAKYFERIGD
;
A
#
# COMPACT_ATOMS: atom_id res chain seq x y z
N MET A 1 10.63 -8.31 34.03
CA MET A 1 9.95 -9.06 32.99
C MET A 1 8.97 -8.20 32.18
N ARG A 2 8.02 -7.51 32.78
CA ARG A 2 7.06 -6.60 32.12
C ARG A 2 7.72 -5.42 31.35
N GLU A 3 8.79 -4.84 31.89
CA GLU A 3 9.49 -3.71 31.27
C GLU A 3 10.15 -4.10 29.94
N LYS A 4 10.84 -5.24 29.93
CA LYS A 4 11.47 -5.77 28.71
C LYS A 4 10.42 -6.10 27.62
N PHE A 5 9.29 -6.64 28.02
CA PHE A 5 8.18 -6.91 27.11
C PHE A 5 7.64 -5.64 26.48
N ARG A 6 7.44 -4.58 27.30
CA ARG A 6 6.96 -3.29 26.83
C ARG A 6 7.93 -2.66 25.82
N GLN A 7 9.22 -2.66 26.12
CA GLN A 7 10.25 -2.14 25.22
C GLN A 7 10.28 -2.90 23.87
N GLN A 8 10.14 -4.23 23.91
CA GLN A 8 10.10 -5.01 22.68
C GLN A 8 8.81 -4.78 21.86
N LEU A 9 7.70 -4.52 22.51
CA LEU A 9 6.44 -4.18 21.85
C LEU A 9 6.50 -2.78 21.24
N GLU A 10 7.09 -1.80 21.94
CA GLU A 10 7.33 -0.44 21.45
C GLU A 10 8.26 -0.45 20.22
N GLU A 11 9.31 -1.26 20.24
CA GLU A 11 10.23 -1.44 19.11
C GLU A 11 9.49 -2.04 17.89
N MET A 12 8.68 -3.08 18.10
CA MET A 12 7.85 -3.65 17.02
C MET A 12 6.93 -2.58 16.41
N TYR A 13 6.28 -1.76 17.22
CA TYR A 13 5.43 -0.68 16.72
C TYR A 13 6.22 0.36 15.94
N HIS A 14 7.42 0.70 16.41
CA HIS A 14 8.31 1.62 15.68
C HIS A 14 8.65 1.08 14.30
N GLN A 15 9.01 -0.19 14.19
CA GLN A 15 9.31 -0.82 12.90
C GLN A 15 8.09 -0.85 11.98
N MET A 16 6.89 -1.06 12.51
CA MET A 16 5.65 -1.00 11.71
C MET A 16 5.39 0.41 11.14
N VAL A 17 5.71 1.48 11.90
CA VAL A 17 5.63 2.86 11.39
C VAL A 17 6.60 3.08 10.25
N VAL A 18 7.84 2.60 10.39
CA VAL A 18 8.87 2.71 9.34
C VAL A 18 8.42 1.97 8.08
N MET A 19 7.94 0.73 8.23
CA MET A 19 7.44 -0.08 7.12
C MET A 19 6.25 0.60 6.40
N GLY A 20 5.27 1.14 7.14
CA GLY A 20 4.17 1.93 6.58
C GLY A 20 4.66 3.16 5.82
N GLY A 21 5.72 3.82 6.31
CA GLY A 21 6.38 4.93 5.61
C GLY A 21 7.04 4.52 4.29
N LEU A 22 7.66 3.33 4.24
CA LEU A 22 8.22 2.77 3.01
C LEU A 22 7.12 2.44 1.99
N CYS A 23 6.01 1.86 2.42
CA CYS A 23 4.85 1.61 1.55
C CYS A 23 4.32 2.91 0.92
N GLN A 24 4.16 3.96 1.72
CA GLN A 24 3.73 5.27 1.21
C GLN A 24 4.73 5.84 0.19
N GLN A 25 6.03 5.69 0.46
CA GLN A 25 7.08 6.13 -0.45
C GLN A 25 7.08 5.32 -1.74
N ALA A 26 6.93 4.00 -1.68
CA ALA A 26 6.84 3.12 -2.85
C ALA A 26 5.67 3.53 -3.76
N ILE A 27 4.47 3.74 -3.19
CA ILE A 27 3.30 4.24 -3.94
C ILE A 27 3.57 5.60 -4.56
N ALA A 28 4.15 6.55 -3.80
CA ALA A 28 4.42 7.90 -4.30
C ALA A 28 5.44 7.91 -5.44
N VAL A 29 6.41 6.99 -5.44
CA VAL A 29 7.37 6.81 -6.53
C VAL A 29 6.71 6.11 -7.71
N ALA A 30 5.92 5.05 -7.47
CA ALA A 30 5.19 4.32 -8.50
C ALA A 30 4.24 5.24 -9.31
N VAL A 31 3.55 6.16 -8.65
CA VAL A 31 2.70 7.16 -9.35
C VAL A 31 3.51 8.07 -10.25
N LYS A 32 4.71 8.48 -9.82
CA LYS A 32 5.57 9.32 -10.66
C LYS A 32 6.00 8.64 -11.94
N THR A 33 6.16 7.31 -11.96
CA THR A 33 6.49 6.59 -13.20
C THR A 33 5.44 6.78 -14.30
N LEU A 34 4.17 6.99 -13.90
CA LEU A 34 3.08 7.25 -14.84
C LEU A 34 3.20 8.60 -15.56
N GLU A 35 3.93 9.57 -15.01
CA GLU A 35 4.02 10.95 -15.50
C GLU A 35 5.34 11.26 -16.20
N GLU A 36 6.40 10.51 -15.90
CA GLU A 36 7.77 10.82 -16.34
C GLU A 36 8.13 10.19 -17.70
N GLU A 37 9.11 10.76 -18.40
CA GLU A 37 9.65 10.21 -19.64
C GLU A 37 10.36 8.87 -19.38
N GLU A 38 10.52 8.05 -20.45
CA GLU A 38 10.98 6.65 -20.35
C GLU A 38 12.27 6.47 -19.54
N ASP A 39 13.34 7.24 -19.85
CA ASP A 39 14.62 7.16 -19.12
C ASP A 39 14.50 7.46 -17.63
N THR A 40 13.62 8.39 -17.25
CA THR A 40 13.35 8.76 -15.85
C THR A 40 12.46 7.72 -15.20
N ALA A 41 11.46 7.21 -15.92
CA ALA A 41 10.54 6.19 -15.45
C ALA A 41 11.28 4.88 -15.09
N GLU A 42 12.26 4.43 -15.90
CA GLU A 42 13.09 3.26 -15.56
C GLU A 42 13.85 3.43 -14.24
N ASN A 43 14.42 4.62 -14.00
CA ASN A 43 15.09 4.90 -12.73
C ASN A 43 14.12 4.91 -11.54
N LEU A 44 12.89 5.41 -11.72
CA LEU A 44 11.86 5.40 -10.69
C LEU A 44 11.35 3.98 -10.44
N GLU A 45 11.14 3.16 -11.47
CA GLU A 45 10.81 1.74 -11.36
C GLU A 45 11.84 1.00 -10.51
N ALA A 46 13.14 1.19 -10.80
CA ALA A 46 14.22 0.60 -10.01
C ALA A 46 14.21 1.06 -8.54
N GLN A 47 13.78 2.31 -8.26
CA GLN A 47 13.60 2.81 -6.90
C GLN A 47 12.42 2.11 -6.20
N VAL A 48 11.31 1.88 -6.91
CA VAL A 48 10.15 1.15 -6.34
C VAL A 48 10.56 -0.27 -5.96
N PHE A 49 11.25 -0.99 -6.85
CA PHE A 49 11.74 -2.35 -6.55
C PHE A 49 12.75 -2.39 -5.38
N ALA A 50 13.57 -1.36 -5.22
CA ALA A 50 14.46 -1.27 -4.07
C ALA A 50 13.66 -1.06 -2.76
N LEU A 51 12.64 -0.19 -2.76
CA LEU A 51 11.75 0.03 -1.62
C LEU A 51 10.96 -1.23 -1.26
N ASP A 52 10.48 -1.96 -2.25
CA ASP A 52 9.79 -3.23 -2.09
C ASP A 52 10.69 -4.26 -1.40
N GLY A 53 11.93 -4.40 -1.85
CA GLY A 53 12.92 -5.24 -1.17
C GLY A 53 13.20 -4.84 0.29
N GLU A 54 13.18 -3.53 0.62
CA GLU A 54 13.28 -3.05 1.99
C GLU A 54 12.01 -3.40 2.82
N ILE A 55 10.83 -3.31 2.22
CA ILE A 55 9.54 -3.70 2.84
C ILE A 55 9.54 -5.19 3.17
N ASP A 56 9.99 -6.05 2.26
CA ASP A 56 10.18 -7.47 2.44
C ASP A 56 11.11 -7.82 3.61
N ASP A 57 12.24 -7.12 3.69
CA ASP A 57 13.20 -7.33 4.78
C ASP A 57 12.59 -6.92 6.12
N MET A 58 11.81 -5.84 6.15
CA MET A 58 11.10 -5.41 7.35
C MET A 58 9.98 -6.36 7.76
N GLU A 59 9.24 -6.93 6.81
CA GLU A 59 8.26 -7.98 7.13
C GLU A 59 8.92 -9.10 7.91
N ARG A 60 10.01 -9.67 7.38
CA ARG A 60 10.76 -10.78 8.01
C ARG A 60 11.29 -10.40 9.40
N GLU A 61 11.77 -9.17 9.56
CA GLU A 61 12.26 -8.65 10.84
C GLU A 61 11.13 -8.55 11.87
N ILE A 62 10.02 -7.92 11.52
CA ILE A 62 8.87 -7.72 12.42
C ILE A 62 8.20 -9.06 12.76
N GLU A 63 8.06 -9.98 11.81
CA GLU A 63 7.59 -11.34 12.07
C GLU A 63 8.50 -12.08 13.08
N GLY A 64 9.82 -11.93 12.91
CA GLY A 64 10.81 -12.45 13.85
C GLY A 64 10.68 -11.84 15.24
N MET A 65 10.38 -10.55 15.36
CA MET A 65 10.08 -9.89 16.65
C MET A 65 8.80 -10.44 17.28
N CYS A 66 7.71 -10.54 16.52
CA CYS A 66 6.44 -11.11 16.98
C CYS A 66 6.62 -12.54 17.49
N THR A 67 7.31 -13.38 16.73
CA THR A 67 7.61 -14.76 17.12
C THR A 67 8.41 -14.82 18.42
N LYS A 68 9.44 -13.99 18.57
CA LYS A 68 10.23 -13.90 19.81
C LYS A 68 9.39 -13.45 21.02
N LEU A 69 8.47 -12.48 20.81
CA LEU A 69 7.52 -12.04 21.84
C LEU A 69 6.60 -13.17 22.27
N LEU A 70 6.02 -13.93 21.33
CA LEU A 70 5.14 -15.07 21.60
C LEU A 70 5.85 -16.17 22.39
N LEU A 71 7.05 -16.56 21.96
CA LEU A 71 7.80 -17.67 22.54
C LEU A 71 8.37 -17.34 23.93
N ARG A 72 8.92 -16.13 24.10
CA ARG A 72 9.69 -15.80 25.33
C ARG A 72 8.86 -15.16 26.42
N GLN A 73 7.77 -14.48 26.07
CA GLN A 73 7.00 -13.67 27.02
C GLN A 73 5.66 -14.31 27.38
N GLN A 74 5.21 -15.32 26.63
CA GLN A 74 3.92 -16.01 26.80
C GLN A 74 2.77 -15.01 27.01
N PRO A 75 2.56 -14.06 26.05
CA PRO A 75 1.58 -13.02 26.20
C PRO A 75 0.17 -13.59 26.30
N VAL A 76 -0.70 -12.93 27.08
CA VAL A 76 -2.07 -13.36 27.29
C VAL A 76 -3.08 -12.28 26.89
N ALA A 77 -4.26 -12.71 26.53
CA ALA A 77 -5.41 -11.86 26.24
C ALA A 77 -5.07 -10.68 25.32
N LYS A 78 -5.02 -9.45 25.85
CA LYS A 78 -4.82 -8.23 25.07
C LYS A 78 -3.47 -8.20 24.33
N ASP A 79 -2.41 -8.62 24.99
CA ASP A 79 -1.06 -8.58 24.43
C ASP A 79 -0.91 -9.62 23.30
N LEU A 80 -1.52 -10.79 23.46
CA LEU A 80 -1.58 -11.82 22.41
C LEU A 80 -2.32 -11.27 21.17
N ARG A 81 -3.46 -10.60 21.35
CA ARG A 81 -4.22 -10.02 20.24
C ARG A 81 -3.42 -8.95 19.49
N ARG A 82 -2.65 -8.11 20.20
CA ARG A 82 -1.82 -7.07 19.58
C ARG A 82 -0.75 -7.68 18.68
N ILE A 83 -0.06 -8.72 19.17
CA ILE A 83 1.01 -9.36 18.40
C ILE A 83 0.43 -10.12 17.20
N THR A 84 -0.70 -10.80 17.34
CA THR A 84 -1.33 -11.51 16.22
C THR A 84 -1.94 -10.56 15.19
N ALA A 85 -2.43 -9.40 15.61
CA ALA A 85 -2.88 -8.35 14.69
C ALA A 85 -1.70 -7.69 13.96
N ALA A 86 -0.56 -7.48 14.67
CA ALA A 86 0.67 -6.99 14.04
C ALA A 86 1.16 -7.93 12.93
N LEU A 87 1.20 -9.24 13.18
CA LEU A 87 1.58 -10.24 12.17
C LEU A 87 0.71 -10.14 10.91
N LYS A 88 -0.60 -9.98 11.07
CA LYS A 88 -1.50 -9.83 9.93
C LYS A 88 -1.25 -8.53 9.17
N MET A 89 -1.14 -7.41 9.90
CA MET A 89 -0.92 -6.10 9.31
C MET A 89 0.40 -6.00 8.55
N VAL A 90 1.44 -6.65 9.04
CA VAL A 90 2.76 -6.67 8.40
C VAL A 90 2.71 -7.37 7.04
N THR A 91 2.01 -8.50 6.95
CA THR A 91 1.77 -9.19 5.66
C THR A 91 0.92 -8.33 4.71
N ASP A 92 -0.08 -7.59 5.23
CA ASP A 92 -0.86 -6.67 4.39
C ASP A 92 0.01 -5.48 3.90
N LEU A 93 0.95 -4.98 4.72
CA LEU A 93 1.91 -3.94 4.30
C LEU A 93 2.91 -4.43 3.24
N GLU A 94 3.40 -5.67 3.34
CA GLU A 94 4.24 -6.29 2.31
C GLU A 94 3.50 -6.35 0.97
N ARG A 95 2.26 -6.83 0.95
CA ARG A 95 1.44 -6.85 -0.26
C ARG A 95 1.23 -5.48 -0.89
N ILE A 96 1.27 -4.40 -0.12
CA ILE A 96 1.24 -3.03 -0.64
C ILE A 96 2.52 -2.70 -1.41
N GLY A 97 3.68 -3.14 -0.93
CA GLY A 97 4.96 -3.05 -1.64
C GLY A 97 4.91 -3.76 -2.98
N ASP A 98 4.49 -5.02 -3.00
CA ASP A 98 4.27 -5.81 -4.21
C ASP A 98 3.40 -5.06 -5.23
N GLN A 99 2.28 -4.51 -4.78
CA GLN A 99 1.35 -3.81 -5.67
C GLN A 99 1.90 -2.48 -6.18
N ALA A 100 2.73 -1.79 -5.40
CA ALA A 100 3.45 -0.60 -5.87
C ALA A 100 4.46 -0.96 -6.98
N SER A 101 5.13 -2.11 -6.86
CA SER A 101 6.02 -2.66 -7.87
C SER A 101 5.26 -3.01 -9.15
N ASP A 102 4.11 -3.69 -9.04
CA ASP A 102 3.23 -4.00 -10.17
C ASP A 102 2.76 -2.73 -10.91
N ILE A 103 2.41 -1.67 -10.17
CA ILE A 103 2.01 -0.38 -10.75
C ILE A 103 3.17 0.25 -11.53
N ALA A 104 4.38 0.27 -10.95
CA ALA A 104 5.55 0.84 -11.60
C ALA A 104 5.92 0.09 -12.89
N GLU A 105 5.79 -1.24 -12.89
CA GLU A 105 6.05 -2.09 -14.05
C GLU A 105 5.07 -1.82 -15.20
N LEU A 106 3.78 -1.59 -14.89
CA LEU A 106 2.77 -1.29 -15.90
C LEU A 106 2.88 0.13 -16.45
N ALA A 107 3.47 1.06 -15.72
CA ALA A 107 3.56 2.47 -16.09
C ALA A 107 4.20 2.70 -17.47
N ARG A 108 5.16 1.87 -17.87
CA ARG A 108 5.83 1.95 -19.19
C ARG A 108 4.90 1.71 -20.38
N PHE A 109 3.77 1.05 -20.18
CA PHE A 109 2.79 0.75 -21.24
C PHE A 109 1.69 1.80 -21.33
N ILE A 110 1.65 2.77 -20.42
CA ILE A 110 0.62 3.81 -20.32
C ILE A 110 1.16 5.12 -20.88
N ARG A 111 0.46 5.69 -21.88
CA ARG A 111 0.83 6.98 -22.47
C ARG A 111 0.67 8.13 -21.49
N LYS A 112 1.64 9.02 -21.50
CA LYS A 112 1.64 10.21 -20.66
C LYS A 112 0.46 11.15 -20.99
N GLY A 113 -0.10 11.76 -19.95
CA GLY A 113 -1.12 12.81 -20.12
C GLY A 113 -2.53 12.31 -20.47
N SER A 114 -2.84 11.01 -20.24
CA SER A 114 -4.20 10.52 -20.37
C SER A 114 -5.13 11.17 -19.33
N SER A 115 -6.43 11.27 -19.65
CA SER A 115 -7.43 11.86 -18.74
C SER A 115 -7.56 11.08 -17.42
N GLN A 116 -7.16 9.81 -17.40
CA GLN A 116 -7.21 8.93 -16.25
C GLN A 116 -6.10 9.20 -15.23
N HIS A 117 -4.96 9.79 -15.62
CA HIS A 117 -3.86 10.08 -14.70
C HIS A 117 -4.30 10.87 -13.47
N SER A 118 -5.17 11.87 -13.66
CA SER A 118 -5.68 12.67 -12.54
C SER A 118 -6.45 11.82 -11.52
N HIS A 119 -7.22 10.83 -11.98
CA HIS A 119 -7.98 9.93 -11.11
C HIS A 119 -7.07 8.89 -10.43
N LEU A 120 -6.07 8.37 -11.14
CA LEU A 120 -5.06 7.48 -10.56
C LEU A 120 -4.24 8.20 -9.48
N ASN A 121 -3.83 9.44 -9.71
CA ASN A 121 -3.14 10.25 -8.72
C ASN A 121 -4.00 10.52 -7.47
N GLN A 122 -5.32 10.69 -7.66
CA GLN A 122 -6.23 10.86 -6.53
C GLN A 122 -6.37 9.56 -5.74
N MET A 123 -6.54 8.41 -6.41
CA MET A 123 -6.54 7.10 -5.75
C MET A 123 -5.26 6.87 -4.95
N ALA A 124 -4.10 7.16 -5.54
CA ALA A 124 -2.81 7.04 -4.85
C ALA A 124 -2.74 7.92 -3.59
N THR A 125 -3.21 9.16 -3.68
CA THR A 125 -3.26 10.07 -2.52
C THR A 125 -4.15 9.51 -1.41
N ASP A 126 -5.31 8.97 -1.78
CA ASP A 126 -6.28 8.43 -0.84
C ASP A 126 -5.77 7.14 -0.15
N VAL A 127 -5.15 6.22 -0.91
CA VAL A 127 -4.57 4.99 -0.31
C VAL A 127 -3.36 5.30 0.57
N VAL A 128 -2.49 6.24 0.21
CA VAL A 128 -1.38 6.70 1.06
C VAL A 128 -1.90 7.23 2.40
N LYS A 129 -2.98 8.00 2.38
CA LYS A 129 -3.66 8.46 3.60
C LYS A 129 -4.20 7.28 4.41
N MET A 130 -4.87 6.32 3.77
CA MET A 130 -5.42 5.14 4.44
C MET A 130 -4.33 4.33 5.14
N ILE A 131 -3.18 4.10 4.50
CA ILE A 131 -2.04 3.40 5.11
C ILE A 131 -1.57 4.13 6.38
N SER A 132 -1.36 5.44 6.29
CA SER A 132 -0.92 6.24 7.43
C SER A 132 -1.90 6.15 8.61
N GLU A 133 -3.18 6.33 8.33
CA GLU A 133 -4.22 6.31 9.35
C GLU A 133 -4.47 4.91 9.93
N SER A 134 -4.29 3.84 9.13
CA SER A 134 -4.40 2.44 9.59
C SER A 134 -3.29 2.09 10.58
N VAL A 135 -2.03 2.40 10.22
CA VAL A 135 -0.87 2.17 11.10
C VAL A 135 -1.02 2.95 12.40
N ASP A 136 -1.42 4.22 12.31
CA ASP A 136 -1.61 5.09 13.47
C ASP A 136 -2.76 4.60 14.38
N ALA A 137 -3.89 4.22 13.79
CA ALA A 137 -5.01 3.63 14.52
C ALA A 137 -4.62 2.34 15.26
N PHE A 138 -3.82 1.49 14.62
CA PHE A 138 -3.33 0.25 15.23
C PHE A 138 -2.41 0.51 16.42
N ILE A 139 -1.44 1.41 16.28
CA ILE A 139 -0.46 1.71 17.33
C ILE A 139 -1.12 2.36 18.54
N HIS A 140 -2.02 3.30 18.32
CA HIS A 140 -2.75 4.00 19.38
C HIS A 140 -3.98 3.24 19.87
N LEU A 141 -4.34 2.10 19.26
CA LEU A 141 -5.56 1.33 19.54
C LEU A 141 -6.82 2.20 19.41
N ASP A 142 -6.81 3.09 18.42
CA ASP A 142 -7.89 4.03 18.15
C ASP A 142 -8.95 3.37 17.24
N ILE A 143 -10.00 2.85 17.88
CA ILE A 143 -11.09 2.13 17.20
C ILE A 143 -11.91 3.08 16.32
N ASP A 144 -12.06 4.33 16.72
CA ASP A 144 -12.88 5.28 15.95
C ASP A 144 -12.15 5.70 14.68
N ARG A 145 -10.83 5.91 14.75
CA ARG A 145 -9.98 6.12 13.58
C ARG A 145 -9.98 4.90 12.65
N ALA A 146 -9.83 3.68 13.19
CA ALA A 146 -9.91 2.46 12.39
C ALA A 146 -11.23 2.33 11.62
N ARG A 147 -12.36 2.66 12.26
CA ARG A 147 -13.67 2.70 11.60
C ARG A 147 -13.77 3.77 10.51
N GLN A 148 -13.13 4.92 10.71
CA GLN A 148 -13.08 5.97 9.70
C GLN A 148 -12.28 5.52 8.47
N VAL A 149 -11.17 4.81 8.65
CA VAL A 149 -10.38 4.25 7.54
C VAL A 149 -11.22 3.22 6.77
N ILE A 150 -11.88 2.30 7.47
CA ILE A 150 -12.78 1.31 6.84
C ILE A 150 -13.88 1.99 6.02
N ALA A 151 -14.48 3.06 6.54
CA ALA A 151 -15.49 3.80 5.80
C ALA A 151 -14.92 4.66 4.66
N TYR A 152 -13.62 4.99 4.72
CA TYR A 152 -12.95 5.76 3.67
C TYR A 152 -12.65 4.93 2.42
N ASP A 153 -12.62 3.62 2.53
CA ASP A 153 -12.46 2.69 1.42
C ASP A 153 -13.52 2.92 0.31
N ASP A 154 -14.75 3.23 0.67
CA ASP A 154 -15.81 3.63 -0.28
C ASP A 154 -15.38 4.78 -1.23
N VAL A 155 -14.43 5.63 -0.83
CA VAL A 155 -13.93 6.72 -1.68
C VAL A 155 -13.01 6.18 -2.77
N VAL A 156 -12.14 5.24 -2.43
CA VAL A 156 -11.24 4.57 -3.39
C VAL A 156 -12.05 3.75 -4.38
N ASP A 157 -13.06 3.03 -3.91
CA ASP A 157 -14.01 2.28 -4.74
C ASP A 157 -14.74 3.16 -5.75
N GLN A 158 -15.19 4.34 -5.33
CA GLN A 158 -15.84 5.30 -6.24
C GLN A 158 -14.91 5.78 -7.35
N TRP A 159 -13.63 6.00 -7.04
CA TRP A 159 -12.64 6.34 -8.07
C TRP A 159 -12.41 5.18 -9.04
N PHE A 160 -12.29 3.96 -8.53
CA PHE A 160 -12.16 2.76 -9.35
C PHE A 160 -13.34 2.59 -10.30
N ASP A 161 -14.57 2.68 -9.79
CA ASP A 161 -15.79 2.57 -10.61
C ASP A 161 -15.89 3.69 -11.67
N LYS A 162 -15.46 4.90 -11.35
CA LYS A 162 -15.40 6.01 -12.29
C LYS A 162 -14.42 5.74 -13.43
N ILE A 163 -13.18 5.37 -13.09
CA ILE A 163 -12.15 5.02 -14.09
C ILE A 163 -12.65 3.89 -14.98
N LYS A 164 -13.17 2.82 -14.41
CA LYS A 164 -13.74 1.67 -15.13
C LYS A 164 -14.83 2.09 -16.12
N SER A 165 -15.75 2.96 -15.71
CA SER A 165 -16.84 3.45 -16.57
C SER A 165 -16.31 4.29 -17.75
N GLU A 166 -15.30 5.13 -17.50
CA GLU A 166 -14.64 5.92 -18.54
C GLU A 166 -13.90 5.03 -19.54
N LEU A 167 -13.16 4.03 -19.06
CA LEU A 167 -12.45 3.08 -19.91
C LEU A 167 -13.39 2.25 -20.78
N VAL A 168 -14.50 1.75 -20.23
CA VAL A 168 -15.53 1.04 -21.00
C VAL A 168 -16.08 1.90 -22.14
N THR A 169 -16.32 3.18 -21.87
CA THR A 169 -16.81 4.13 -22.89
C THR A 169 -15.75 4.36 -23.98
N GLN A 170 -14.48 4.50 -23.61
CA GLN A 170 -13.38 4.69 -24.56
C GLN A 170 -13.16 3.46 -25.44
N ILE A 171 -13.15 2.27 -24.87
CA ILE A 171 -13.02 0.99 -25.63
C ILE A 171 -14.17 0.81 -26.61
N ALA A 172 -15.39 1.19 -26.20
CA ALA A 172 -16.57 1.08 -27.07
C ALA A 172 -16.55 2.05 -28.26
N THR A 173 -15.90 3.21 -28.10
CA THR A 173 -15.85 4.27 -29.13
C THR A 173 -14.61 4.20 -29.99
N ASN A 174 -13.49 3.73 -29.48
CA ASN A 174 -12.20 3.63 -30.18
C ASN A 174 -11.52 2.31 -29.85
N LYS A 175 -11.22 1.50 -30.87
CA LYS A 175 -10.52 0.21 -30.69
C LYS A 175 -8.99 0.36 -30.68
N GLU A 176 -8.46 1.47 -31.17
CA GLU A 176 -7.02 1.74 -31.13
C GLU A 176 -6.60 2.09 -29.69
N GLY A 177 -5.55 1.44 -29.18
CA GLY A 177 -5.04 1.66 -27.83
C GLY A 177 -5.79 0.89 -26.74
N SER A 178 -6.57 -0.13 -27.08
CA SER A 178 -7.30 -0.94 -26.09
C SER A 178 -6.40 -1.66 -25.07
N GLU A 179 -5.16 -2.02 -25.44
CA GLU A 179 -4.19 -2.64 -24.55
C GLU A 179 -3.77 -1.67 -23.45
N GLU A 180 -3.41 -0.45 -23.81
CA GLU A 180 -3.09 0.61 -22.84
C GLU A 180 -4.24 0.89 -21.85
N LEU A 181 -5.49 0.88 -22.33
CA LEU A 181 -6.65 1.08 -21.46
C LEU A 181 -6.84 -0.08 -20.45
N LEU A 182 -6.41 -1.29 -20.82
CA LEU A 182 -6.38 -2.42 -19.89
C LEU A 182 -5.27 -2.26 -18.84
N ASP A 183 -4.10 -1.73 -19.22
CA ASP A 183 -3.03 -1.45 -18.25
C ASP A 183 -3.46 -0.36 -17.26
N VAL A 184 -4.12 0.70 -17.72
CA VAL A 184 -4.75 1.72 -16.83
C VAL A 184 -5.77 1.09 -15.89
N PHE A 185 -6.60 0.17 -16.37
CA PHE A 185 -7.55 -0.56 -15.54
C PHE A 185 -6.85 -1.41 -14.47
N MET A 186 -5.75 -2.08 -14.84
CA MET A 186 -4.97 -2.88 -13.88
C MET A 186 -4.33 -2.01 -12.81
N VAL A 187 -3.76 -0.86 -13.18
CA VAL A 187 -3.21 0.11 -12.20
C VAL A 187 -4.31 0.59 -11.22
N ALA A 188 -5.49 0.94 -11.74
CA ALA A 188 -6.62 1.32 -10.89
C ALA A 188 -7.04 0.18 -9.96
N LYS A 189 -7.01 -1.08 -10.45
CA LYS A 189 -7.31 -2.27 -9.63
C LYS A 189 -6.27 -2.52 -8.54
N TYR A 190 -5.00 -2.26 -8.80
CA TYR A 190 -3.98 -2.34 -7.76
C TYR A 190 -4.18 -1.29 -6.66
N PHE A 191 -4.55 -0.05 -7.02
CA PHE A 191 -4.88 0.97 -6.01
C PHE A 191 -6.11 0.59 -5.17
N GLU A 192 -7.16 0.05 -5.79
CA GLU A 192 -8.33 -0.43 -5.05
C GLU A 192 -7.94 -1.56 -4.07
N ARG A 193 -7.10 -2.53 -4.51
CA ARG A 193 -6.61 -3.61 -3.65
C ARG A 193 -5.69 -3.15 -2.51
N ILE A 194 -5.01 -2.01 -2.67
CA ILE A 194 -4.24 -1.37 -1.59
C ILE A 194 -5.22 -0.77 -0.56
N GLY A 195 -6.36 -0.24 -1.00
CA GLY A 195 -7.41 0.27 -0.12
C GLY A 195 -8.07 -0.82 0.71
N ASP A 196 -8.37 -1.96 0.10
CA ASP A 196 -8.95 -3.14 0.75
C ASP A 196 -8.10 -3.67 1.94
#